data_a3f0c81f510c1f07a600fd0a8341cbce
#
_entry.id   a3f0c81f510c1f07a600fd0a8341cbce
#
_cell.length_a   1.000
_cell.length_b   1.000
_cell.length_c   1.000
_cell.angle_alpha   90.00
_cell.angle_beta   90.00
_cell.angle_gamma   90.00
#
_symmetry.space_group_name_H-M   'P 1'
#
loop_
_entity.id
_entity.type
_entity.pdbx_description
1 polymer ?
#
loop_
_entity_poly.entity_id
_entity_poly.type
_entity_poly.pdbx_seq_one_letter_code
_entity_poly.pdbx_strand_id
1 'polypeptide(L)'
;DRWYVARHRAVTWDEQEQEWWDMSVKAILDNVTAQHRVFVHRDFMLRNFMVTPEGLAVLDFQDALFGPVSYDIASLLRDAFISWNESFVLDMTIRYWEKARKVGIPIPTDFSEFYRDVEFMGLQRHLKVAGIFARLNYRDGKPKYLADTPRFIEYIRHTARRYIALSPLQHLIDNLEGSEAQVGYAF
;
A
#
# COMPACT_ATOMS: atom_id res chain seq x y z
N ASP A 1 -4.54 11.88 6.87
CA ASP A 1 -4.97 13.28 6.75
C ASP A 1 -4.04 14.24 7.49
N ARG A 2 -3.94 14.12 8.83
CA ARG A 2 -3.27 15.08 9.74
C ARG A 2 -1.87 15.52 9.31
N TRP A 3 -0.99 14.60 8.96
CA TRP A 3 0.41 14.92 8.69
C TRP A 3 0.68 15.26 7.24
N TYR A 4 0.13 14.50 6.31
CA TYR A 4 0.35 14.74 4.90
C TYR A 4 -0.55 15.86 4.38
N VAL A 5 -1.85 15.77 4.52
CA VAL A 5 -2.80 16.75 3.98
C VAL A 5 -2.70 18.08 4.75
N ALA A 6 -3.04 18.07 6.03
CA ALA A 6 -3.15 19.31 6.80
C ALA A 6 -1.78 19.97 7.06
N ARG A 7 -0.74 19.19 7.39
CA ARG A 7 0.55 19.78 7.78
C ARG A 7 1.51 19.96 6.60
N HIS A 8 1.60 18.99 5.69
CA HIS A 8 2.55 19.06 4.58
C HIS A 8 2.00 19.85 3.39
N ARG A 9 0.77 19.57 2.99
CA ARG A 9 0.12 20.28 1.89
C ARG A 9 -0.57 21.57 2.31
N ALA A 10 -0.72 21.81 3.62
CA ALA A 10 -1.42 22.96 4.19
C ALA A 10 -2.85 23.12 3.67
N VAL A 11 -3.53 22.00 3.42
CA VAL A 11 -4.91 21.93 2.93
C VAL A 11 -5.82 21.51 4.08
N THR A 12 -6.96 22.16 4.18
CA THR A 12 -8.09 21.73 5.02
C THR A 12 -9.18 21.26 4.07
N TRP A 13 -9.65 20.06 4.23
CA TRP A 13 -10.72 19.51 3.43
C TRP A 13 -12.06 20.19 3.71
N ASP A 14 -12.84 20.39 2.67
CA ASP A 14 -14.24 20.73 2.78
C ASP A 14 -15.10 19.51 3.15
N GLU A 15 -16.41 19.70 3.28
CA GLU A 15 -17.33 18.61 3.65
C GLU A 15 -17.34 17.47 2.62
N GLN A 16 -17.26 17.80 1.34
CA GLN A 16 -17.24 16.80 0.25
C GLN A 16 -15.93 16.02 0.23
N GLU A 17 -14.80 16.69 0.41
CA GLU A 17 -13.48 16.05 0.48
C GLU A 17 -13.35 15.16 1.72
N GLN A 18 -13.92 15.57 2.85
CA GLN A 18 -13.98 14.74 4.05
C GLN A 18 -14.85 13.49 3.82
N GLU A 19 -16.00 13.62 3.16
CA GLU A 19 -16.86 12.49 2.79
C GLU A 19 -16.10 11.51 1.86
N TRP A 20 -15.40 12.02 0.85
CA TRP A 20 -14.58 11.18 -0.04
C TRP A 20 -13.48 10.43 0.70
N TRP A 21 -12.85 11.09 1.67
CA TRP A 21 -11.86 10.42 2.52
C TRP A 21 -12.48 9.30 3.34
N ASP A 22 -13.60 9.55 4.00
CA ASP A 22 -14.29 8.58 4.84
C ASP A 22 -14.79 7.37 4.02
N MET A 23 -15.32 7.61 2.82
CA MET A 23 -15.68 6.56 1.86
C MET A 23 -14.48 5.72 1.46
N SER A 24 -13.36 6.37 1.16
CA SER A 24 -12.13 5.69 0.75
C SER A 24 -11.55 4.83 1.86
N VAL A 25 -11.47 5.38 3.08
CA VAL A 25 -11.02 4.65 4.26
C VAL A 25 -11.92 3.46 4.54
N LYS A 26 -13.24 3.66 4.45
CA LYS A 26 -14.21 2.57 4.63
C LYS A 26 -13.99 1.46 3.60
N ALA A 27 -13.86 1.78 2.33
CA ALA A 27 -13.63 0.79 1.28
C ALA A 27 -12.34 -0.02 1.50
N ILE A 28 -11.26 0.65 1.93
CA ILE A 28 -9.99 -0.01 2.26
C ILE A 28 -10.16 -0.92 3.47
N LEU A 29 -10.78 -0.44 4.54
CA LEU A 29 -10.98 -1.21 5.77
C LEU A 29 -11.89 -2.40 5.55
N ASP A 30 -12.98 -2.24 4.80
CA ASP A 30 -13.90 -3.33 4.48
C ASP A 30 -13.17 -4.49 3.76
N ASN A 31 -12.32 -4.18 2.78
CA ASN A 31 -11.51 -5.21 2.11
C ASN A 31 -10.48 -5.85 3.06
N VAL A 32 -9.69 -5.03 3.74
CA VAL A 32 -8.57 -5.52 4.57
C VAL A 32 -9.06 -6.35 5.76
N THR A 33 -10.18 -5.96 6.37
CA THR A 33 -10.72 -6.68 7.54
C THR A 33 -11.52 -7.93 7.17
N ALA A 34 -12.01 -8.04 5.94
CA ALA A 34 -12.70 -9.22 5.43
C ALA A 34 -11.74 -10.37 5.07
N GLN A 35 -10.46 -10.10 4.89
CA GLN A 35 -9.47 -11.10 4.53
C GLN A 35 -9.28 -12.16 5.63
N HIS A 36 -8.98 -13.38 5.22
CA HIS A 36 -8.54 -14.41 6.17
C HIS A 36 -7.31 -13.94 6.95
N ARG A 37 -7.27 -14.32 8.23
CA ARG A 37 -6.17 -13.94 9.11
C ARG A 37 -5.21 -15.11 9.30
N VAL A 38 -3.93 -14.79 9.23
CA VAL A 38 -2.82 -15.73 9.43
C VAL A 38 -1.75 -15.08 10.30
N PHE A 39 -0.72 -15.83 10.67
CA PHE A 39 0.49 -15.22 11.25
C PHE A 39 1.13 -14.32 10.20
N VAL A 40 1.33 -13.03 10.51
CA VAL A 40 2.00 -12.05 9.68
C VAL A 40 3.17 -11.42 10.43
N HIS A 41 4.27 -11.26 9.71
CA HIS A 41 5.50 -10.69 10.23
C HIS A 41 5.40 -9.15 10.40
N ARG A 42 4.60 -8.47 9.59
CA ARG A 42 4.35 -7.02 9.49
C ARG A 42 5.46 -6.22 8.83
N ASP A 43 6.71 -6.52 9.10
CA ASP A 43 7.87 -5.84 8.51
C ASP A 43 8.66 -6.80 7.60
N PHE A 44 7.92 -7.59 6.81
CA PHE A 44 8.45 -8.52 5.82
C PHE A 44 8.93 -7.74 4.58
N MET A 45 10.13 -7.18 4.67
CA MET A 45 10.73 -6.34 3.64
C MET A 45 12.22 -6.65 3.50
N LEU A 46 12.81 -6.33 2.34
CA LEU A 46 14.18 -6.78 2.00
C LEU A 46 15.24 -6.37 3.01
N ARG A 47 15.14 -5.21 3.63
CA ARG A 47 16.10 -4.77 4.65
C ARG A 47 16.09 -5.60 5.94
N ASN A 48 15.06 -6.42 6.14
CA ASN A 48 14.95 -7.35 7.26
C ASN A 48 15.34 -8.79 6.85
N PHE A 49 15.89 -8.97 5.65
CA PHE A 49 16.42 -10.25 5.20
C PHE A 49 17.95 -10.25 5.34
N MET A 50 18.48 -11.37 5.77
CA MET A 50 19.91 -11.63 5.88
C MET A 50 20.27 -12.87 5.09
N VAL A 51 21.28 -12.77 4.24
CA VAL A 51 21.85 -13.93 3.55
C VAL A 51 22.86 -14.58 4.48
N THR A 52 22.64 -15.84 4.82
CA THR A 52 23.54 -16.65 5.65
C THR A 52 24.02 -17.87 4.86
N PRO A 53 25.08 -18.56 5.32
CA PRO A 53 25.52 -19.81 4.68
C PRO A 53 24.43 -20.88 4.58
N GLU A 54 23.49 -20.89 5.53
CA GLU A 54 22.38 -21.83 5.60
C GLU A 54 21.17 -21.40 4.76
N GLY A 55 21.19 -20.18 4.20
CA GLY A 55 20.11 -19.63 3.37
C GLY A 55 19.64 -18.26 3.82
N LEU A 56 18.39 -17.92 3.51
CA LEU A 56 17.80 -16.64 3.84
C LEU A 56 17.21 -16.63 5.25
N ALA A 57 17.69 -15.74 6.11
CA ALA A 57 17.12 -15.48 7.44
C ALA A 57 16.24 -14.22 7.40
N VAL A 58 15.19 -14.20 8.23
CA VAL A 58 14.28 -13.06 8.39
C VAL A 58 14.40 -12.52 9.80
N LEU A 59 14.61 -11.21 9.92
CA LEU A 59 14.83 -10.49 11.18
C LEU A 59 13.62 -9.64 11.53
N ASP A 60 13.58 -9.12 12.76
CA ASP A 60 12.62 -8.10 13.20
C ASP A 60 11.18 -8.62 13.32
N PHE A 61 11.02 -9.83 13.83
CA PHE A 61 9.72 -10.52 13.94
C PHE A 61 8.97 -10.28 15.26
N GLN A 62 9.49 -9.48 16.18
CA GLN A 62 8.90 -9.27 17.52
C GLN A 62 7.54 -8.58 17.47
N ASP A 63 7.22 -7.87 16.39
CA ASP A 63 5.91 -7.22 16.17
C ASP A 63 4.93 -8.09 15.37
N ALA A 64 5.29 -9.36 15.13
CA ALA A 64 4.43 -10.29 14.42
C ALA A 64 3.08 -10.50 15.16
N LEU A 65 2.02 -10.66 14.39
CA LEU A 65 0.67 -10.84 14.92
C LEU A 65 -0.21 -11.66 13.98
N PHE A 66 -1.44 -11.92 14.40
CA PHE A 66 -2.45 -12.58 13.58
C PHE A 66 -3.21 -11.51 12.78
N GLY A 67 -2.93 -11.40 11.48
CA GLY A 67 -3.41 -10.33 10.61
C GLY A 67 -3.80 -10.80 9.20
N PRO A 68 -4.22 -9.87 8.33
CA PRO A 68 -4.67 -10.18 6.97
C PRO A 68 -3.62 -10.92 6.15
N VAL A 69 -4.05 -11.95 5.42
CA VAL A 69 -3.17 -12.86 4.68
C VAL A 69 -2.33 -12.18 3.60
N SER A 70 -2.81 -11.06 3.05
CA SER A 70 -2.08 -10.28 2.04
C SER A 70 -1.00 -9.35 2.63
N TYR A 71 -0.91 -9.20 3.96
CA TYR A 71 -0.07 -8.18 4.58
C TYR A 71 1.41 -8.30 4.22
N ASP A 72 1.99 -9.48 4.37
CA ASP A 72 3.44 -9.66 4.20
C ASP A 72 3.85 -9.63 2.72
N ILE A 73 3.06 -10.20 1.82
CA ILE A 73 3.33 -10.10 0.38
C ILE A 73 3.19 -8.65 -0.12
N ALA A 74 2.22 -7.89 0.39
CA ALA A 74 2.11 -6.47 0.11
C ALA A 74 3.29 -5.68 0.69
N SER A 75 3.79 -6.05 1.89
CA SER A 75 4.97 -5.43 2.49
C SER A 75 6.22 -5.61 1.64
N LEU A 76 6.40 -6.77 1.04
CA LEU A 76 7.54 -7.12 0.22
C LEU A 76 7.48 -6.48 -1.17
N LEU A 77 6.34 -6.56 -1.84
CA LEU A 77 6.20 -6.15 -3.24
C LEU A 77 5.81 -4.67 -3.41
N ARG A 78 5.24 -4.05 -2.38
CA ARG A 78 4.89 -2.63 -2.31
C ARG A 78 5.72 -1.94 -1.21
N ASP A 79 7.02 -2.21 -1.21
CA ASP A 79 7.98 -1.71 -0.23
C ASP A 79 8.08 -0.17 -0.28
N ALA A 80 8.37 0.42 0.89
CA ALA A 80 8.54 1.86 1.03
C ALA A 80 9.84 2.39 0.41
N PHE A 81 10.85 1.54 0.20
CA PHE A 81 12.19 1.94 -0.21
C PHE A 81 12.61 1.40 -1.57
N ILE A 82 11.94 0.37 -2.07
CA ILE A 82 12.24 -0.29 -3.34
C ILE A 82 11.00 -0.29 -4.21
N SER A 83 11.17 0.11 -5.48
CA SER A 83 10.13 0.04 -6.49
C SER A 83 10.41 -1.13 -7.43
N TRP A 84 9.40 -1.95 -7.63
CA TRP A 84 9.39 -3.03 -8.61
C TRP A 84 8.51 -2.64 -9.80
N ASN A 85 8.85 -3.11 -10.99
CA ASN A 85 7.94 -2.94 -12.11
C ASN A 85 6.69 -3.81 -11.93
N GLU A 86 5.56 -3.37 -12.51
CA GLU A 86 4.26 -4.03 -12.32
C GLU A 86 4.23 -5.48 -12.82
N SER A 87 4.96 -5.79 -13.89
CA SER A 87 5.04 -7.16 -14.40
C SER A 87 5.74 -8.10 -13.41
N PHE A 88 6.78 -7.64 -12.73
CA PHE A 88 7.44 -8.39 -11.67
C PHE A 88 6.53 -8.58 -10.46
N VAL A 89 5.85 -7.52 -10.03
CA VAL A 89 4.89 -7.59 -8.90
C VAL A 89 3.79 -8.60 -9.22
N LEU A 90 3.24 -8.56 -10.43
CA LEU A 90 2.19 -9.49 -10.86
C LEU A 90 2.70 -10.93 -10.86
N ASP A 91 3.86 -11.22 -11.49
CA ASP A 91 4.45 -12.56 -11.54
C ASP A 91 4.71 -13.11 -10.12
N MET A 92 5.32 -12.31 -9.25
CA MET A 92 5.59 -12.71 -7.87
C MET A 92 4.31 -12.95 -7.06
N THR A 93 3.27 -12.16 -7.28
CA THR A 93 1.98 -12.35 -6.62
C THR A 93 1.29 -13.63 -7.09
N ILE A 94 1.35 -13.95 -8.40
CA ILE A 94 0.85 -15.21 -8.95
C ILE A 94 1.57 -16.41 -8.32
N ARG A 95 2.90 -16.40 -8.31
CA ARG A 95 3.72 -17.49 -7.71
C ARG A 95 3.44 -17.68 -6.23
N TYR A 96 3.27 -16.59 -5.49
CA TYR A 96 2.89 -16.64 -4.09
C TYR A 96 1.51 -17.26 -3.92
N TRP A 97 0.51 -16.82 -4.69
CA TRP A 97 -0.85 -17.32 -4.65
C TRP A 97 -0.91 -18.82 -4.97
N GLU A 98 -0.25 -19.30 -6.03
CA GLU A 98 -0.18 -20.71 -6.38
C GLU A 98 0.43 -21.54 -5.25
N LYS A 99 1.55 -21.07 -4.68
CA LYS A 99 2.24 -21.76 -3.61
C LYS A 99 1.43 -21.77 -2.32
N ALA A 100 0.82 -20.66 -1.96
CA ALA A 100 0.00 -20.52 -0.77
C ALA A 100 -1.22 -21.47 -0.81
N ARG A 101 -1.89 -21.55 -1.97
CA ARG A 101 -2.98 -22.51 -2.19
C ARG A 101 -2.52 -23.97 -2.05
N LYS A 102 -1.37 -24.29 -2.65
CA LYS A 102 -0.80 -25.64 -2.60
C LYS A 102 -0.49 -26.10 -1.17
N VAL A 103 -0.09 -25.19 -0.29
CA VAL A 103 0.23 -25.51 1.11
C VAL A 103 -0.96 -25.30 2.07
N GLY A 104 -2.13 -24.94 1.54
CA GLY A 104 -3.37 -24.82 2.32
C GLY A 104 -3.52 -23.53 3.11
N ILE A 105 -2.80 -22.45 2.73
CA ILE A 105 -3.04 -21.13 3.31
C ILE A 105 -4.44 -20.64 2.87
N PRO A 106 -5.27 -20.13 3.78
CA PRO A 106 -6.63 -19.68 3.45
C PRO A 106 -6.60 -18.35 2.67
N ILE A 107 -6.53 -18.44 1.36
CA ILE A 107 -6.56 -17.31 0.42
C ILE A 107 -7.69 -17.53 -0.61
N PRO A 108 -8.19 -16.46 -1.28
CA PRO A 108 -9.17 -16.58 -2.35
C PRO A 108 -8.75 -17.59 -3.42
N THR A 109 -9.71 -18.37 -3.91
CA THR A 109 -9.50 -19.33 -5.01
C THR A 109 -9.36 -18.64 -6.35
N ASP A 110 -9.98 -17.47 -6.51
CA ASP A 110 -9.83 -16.59 -7.66
C ASP A 110 -8.61 -15.68 -7.44
N PHE A 111 -7.69 -15.69 -8.40
CA PHE A 111 -6.50 -14.85 -8.35
C PHE A 111 -6.84 -13.35 -8.38
N SER A 112 -7.88 -12.94 -9.11
CA SER A 112 -8.26 -11.52 -9.19
C SER A 112 -8.72 -10.96 -7.85
N GLU A 113 -9.41 -11.77 -7.03
CA GLU A 113 -9.78 -11.41 -5.66
C GLU A 113 -8.55 -11.28 -4.77
N PHE A 114 -7.63 -12.25 -4.84
CA PHE A 114 -6.40 -12.20 -4.07
C PHE A 114 -5.51 -11.02 -4.48
N TYR A 115 -5.40 -10.74 -5.78
CA TYR A 115 -4.61 -9.61 -6.28
C TYR A 115 -5.21 -8.27 -5.80
N ARG A 116 -6.53 -8.14 -5.83
CA ARG A 116 -7.23 -6.98 -5.24
C ARG A 116 -6.90 -6.83 -3.75
N ASP A 117 -6.89 -7.91 -2.99
CA ASP A 117 -6.56 -7.89 -1.57
C ASP A 117 -5.12 -7.40 -1.32
N VAL A 118 -4.17 -7.83 -2.15
CA VAL A 118 -2.77 -7.35 -2.10
C VAL A 118 -2.68 -5.87 -2.45
N GLU A 119 -3.42 -5.40 -3.46
CA GLU A 119 -3.42 -3.99 -3.85
C GLU A 119 -4.05 -3.07 -2.79
N PHE A 120 -5.18 -3.47 -2.19
CA PHE A 120 -5.81 -2.71 -1.11
C PHE A 120 -4.92 -2.65 0.14
N MET A 121 -4.25 -3.76 0.46
CA MET A 121 -3.27 -3.78 1.54
C MET A 121 -2.06 -2.88 1.23
N GLY A 122 -1.54 -2.93 0.01
CA GLY A 122 -0.47 -2.04 -0.46
C GLY A 122 -0.88 -0.57 -0.36
N LEU A 123 -2.10 -0.25 -0.80
CA LEU A 123 -2.68 1.10 -0.71
C LEU A 123 -2.76 1.59 0.75
N GLN A 124 -3.28 0.77 1.66
CA GLN A 124 -3.33 1.08 3.10
C GLN A 124 -1.93 1.41 3.62
N ARG A 125 -0.92 0.63 3.24
CA ARG A 125 0.47 0.85 3.64
C ARG A 125 1.04 2.14 3.04
N HIS A 126 0.81 2.43 1.77
CA HIS A 126 1.28 3.66 1.13
C HIS A 126 0.67 4.91 1.76
N LEU A 127 -0.63 4.92 2.05
CA LEU A 127 -1.28 6.00 2.79
C LEU A 127 -0.68 6.21 4.18
N LYS A 128 -0.43 5.11 4.90
CA LYS A 128 0.23 5.12 6.21
C LYS A 128 1.64 5.69 6.11
N VAL A 129 2.45 5.24 5.15
CA VAL A 129 3.85 5.66 4.98
C VAL A 129 3.94 7.12 4.58
N ALA A 130 3.09 7.61 3.67
CA ALA A 130 3.03 9.03 3.31
C ALA A 130 2.79 9.91 4.55
N GLY A 131 1.86 9.50 5.42
CA GLY A 131 1.62 10.18 6.70
C GLY A 131 2.80 10.10 7.67
N ILE A 132 3.48 8.93 7.75
CA ILE A 132 4.67 8.74 8.60
C ILE A 132 5.83 9.62 8.12
N PHE A 133 6.10 9.69 6.82
CA PHE A 133 7.20 10.47 6.27
C PHE A 133 7.00 11.97 6.48
N ALA A 134 5.77 12.47 6.29
CA ALA A 134 5.44 13.84 6.67
C ALA A 134 5.65 14.06 8.19
N ARG A 135 5.21 13.15 9.05
CA ARG A 135 5.43 13.24 10.50
C ARG A 135 6.91 13.27 10.86
N LEU A 136 7.73 12.39 10.26
CA LEU A 136 9.18 12.32 10.50
C LEU A 136 9.85 13.65 10.13
N ASN A 137 9.42 14.32 9.06
CA ASN A 137 9.93 15.63 8.71
C ASN A 137 9.52 16.70 9.74
N TYR A 138 8.23 16.86 9.98
CA TYR A 138 7.70 18.01 10.74
C TYR A 138 7.81 17.87 12.26
N ARG A 139 7.79 16.64 12.80
CA ARG A 139 7.90 16.38 14.22
C ARG A 139 9.32 16.00 14.63
N ASP A 140 10.00 15.18 13.82
CA ASP A 140 11.24 14.52 14.24
C ASP A 140 12.48 15.12 13.51
N GLY A 141 12.29 16.16 12.67
CA GLY A 141 13.39 16.87 11.99
C GLY A 141 14.18 16.03 10.98
N LYS A 142 13.52 15.05 10.32
CA LYS A 142 14.15 14.12 9.38
C LYS A 142 13.66 14.34 7.93
N PRO A 143 14.12 15.41 7.23
CA PRO A 143 13.57 15.83 5.93
C PRO A 143 13.83 14.83 4.80
N LYS A 144 14.86 13.99 4.90
CA LYS A 144 15.24 13.03 3.85
C LYS A 144 14.10 12.09 3.42
N TYR A 145 13.19 11.75 4.34
CA TYR A 145 12.06 10.87 4.04
C TYR A 145 10.99 11.52 3.18
N LEU A 146 10.87 12.85 3.25
CA LEU A 146 9.87 13.59 2.50
C LEU A 146 10.12 13.55 0.98
N ALA A 147 11.38 13.42 0.57
CA ALA A 147 11.77 13.31 -0.84
C ALA A 147 11.19 12.06 -1.53
N ASP A 148 10.89 11.01 -0.77
CA ASP A 148 10.29 9.78 -1.30
C ASP A 148 8.75 9.87 -1.44
N THR A 149 8.13 10.91 -0.92
CA THR A 149 6.65 11.04 -0.88
C THR A 149 6.00 11.03 -2.26
N PRO A 150 6.53 11.71 -3.31
CA PRO A 150 5.93 11.67 -4.64
C PRO A 150 5.71 10.25 -5.18
N ARG A 151 6.64 9.34 -4.92
CA ARG A 151 6.53 7.94 -5.31
C ARG A 151 5.31 7.24 -4.67
N PHE A 152 5.01 7.53 -3.41
CA PHE A 152 3.83 6.97 -2.74
C PHE A 152 2.54 7.53 -3.31
N ILE A 153 2.53 8.80 -3.66
CA ILE A 153 1.38 9.42 -4.31
C ILE A 153 1.08 8.73 -5.64
N GLU A 154 2.12 8.44 -6.43
CA GLU A 154 1.95 7.69 -7.69
C GLU A 154 1.38 6.27 -7.45
N TYR A 155 1.87 5.55 -6.45
CA TYR A 155 1.31 4.24 -6.11
C TYR A 155 -0.15 4.32 -5.66
N ILE A 156 -0.49 5.32 -4.82
CA ILE A 156 -1.85 5.55 -4.38
C ILE A 156 -2.76 5.86 -5.58
N ARG A 157 -2.32 6.76 -6.46
CA ARG A 157 -3.04 7.16 -7.68
C ARG A 157 -3.26 5.97 -8.60
N HIS A 158 -2.22 5.19 -8.87
CA HIS A 158 -2.30 4.02 -9.73
C HIS A 158 -3.29 2.98 -9.22
N THR A 159 -3.29 2.69 -7.92
CA THR A 159 -4.24 1.75 -7.33
C THR A 159 -5.66 2.35 -7.30
N ALA A 160 -5.82 3.63 -6.96
CA ALA A 160 -7.12 4.28 -6.90
C ALA A 160 -7.84 4.29 -8.27
N ARG A 161 -7.11 4.50 -9.37
CA ARG A 161 -7.66 4.47 -10.73
C ARG A 161 -8.15 3.09 -11.18
N ARG A 162 -7.66 2.02 -10.58
CA ARG A 162 -8.00 0.65 -10.98
C ARG A 162 -9.34 0.17 -10.43
N TYR A 163 -9.81 0.75 -9.34
CA TYR A 163 -11.00 0.29 -8.63
C TYR A 163 -12.04 1.39 -8.47
N ILE A 164 -13.26 1.15 -8.97
CA ILE A 164 -14.37 2.10 -8.86
C ILE A 164 -14.64 2.49 -7.40
N ALA A 165 -14.54 1.54 -6.48
CA ALA A 165 -14.72 1.81 -5.05
C ALA A 165 -13.71 2.82 -4.47
N LEU A 166 -12.62 3.10 -5.16
CA LEU A 166 -11.58 4.05 -4.78
C LEU A 166 -11.64 5.37 -5.60
N SER A 167 -12.67 5.57 -6.43
CA SER A 167 -12.86 6.83 -7.17
C SER A 167 -12.84 8.07 -6.27
N PRO A 168 -13.43 8.04 -5.04
CA PRO A 168 -13.32 9.18 -4.13
C PRO A 168 -11.87 9.51 -3.76
N LEU A 169 -11.04 8.49 -3.53
CA LEU A 169 -9.61 8.69 -3.24
C LEU A 169 -8.87 9.28 -4.44
N GLN A 170 -9.21 8.85 -5.66
CA GLN A 170 -8.64 9.43 -6.88
C GLN A 170 -8.93 10.93 -6.96
N HIS A 171 -10.18 11.35 -6.75
CA HIS A 171 -10.54 12.78 -6.74
C HIS A 171 -9.75 13.57 -5.69
N LEU A 172 -9.61 13.02 -4.47
CA LEU A 172 -8.81 13.66 -3.42
C LEU A 172 -7.35 13.84 -3.82
N ILE A 173 -6.73 12.83 -4.41
CA ILE A 173 -5.33 12.90 -4.85
C ILE A 173 -5.18 13.89 -6.01
N ASP A 174 -6.11 13.90 -6.96
CA ASP A 174 -6.07 14.82 -8.09
C ASP A 174 -6.27 16.29 -7.65
N ASN A 175 -7.14 16.55 -6.66
CA ASN A 175 -7.30 17.88 -6.06
C ASN A 175 -6.05 18.33 -5.30
N LEU A 176 -5.41 17.40 -4.58
CA LEU A 176 -4.29 17.70 -3.68
C LEU A 176 -2.96 17.90 -4.43
N GLU A 177 -2.74 17.11 -5.48
CA GLU A 177 -1.44 17.01 -6.19
C GLU A 177 -1.51 17.49 -7.65
N GLY A 178 -2.69 17.89 -8.13
CA GLY A 178 -2.97 18.13 -9.54
C GLY A 178 -3.28 16.82 -10.30
N SER A 179 -4.09 16.93 -11.33
CA SER A 179 -4.38 15.81 -12.23
C SER A 179 -3.17 15.58 -13.14
N GLU A 180 -2.78 14.32 -13.35
CA GLU A 180 -1.88 14.00 -14.46
C GLU A 180 -2.55 14.35 -15.79
N ALA A 181 -1.81 14.99 -16.69
CA ALA A 181 -2.26 15.16 -18.06
C ALA A 181 -2.56 13.75 -18.64
N GLN A 182 -3.83 13.50 -18.97
CA GLN A 182 -4.17 12.32 -19.76
C GLN A 182 -3.47 12.50 -21.12
N VAL A 183 -2.41 11.73 -21.34
CA VAL A 183 -1.86 11.55 -22.69
C VAL A 183 -2.88 10.69 -23.43
N GLY A 184 -3.85 11.34 -24.03
CA GLY A 184 -4.81 10.68 -24.91
C GLY A 184 -4.05 10.14 -26.12
N TYR A 185 -3.92 8.83 -26.23
CA TYR A 185 -3.63 8.21 -27.51
C TYR A 185 -4.86 8.40 -28.37
N ALA A 186 -4.82 9.41 -29.27
CA ALA A 186 -5.75 9.46 -30.39
C ALA A 186 -5.37 8.29 -31.34
N PHE A 187 -6.25 7.34 -31.47
CA PHE A 187 -6.21 6.33 -32.54
C PHE A 187 -6.82 6.92 -33.81
#